data_9bb4e5bc9d07b6738eb9d6b8e22d99b3
#
_entry.id   9bb4e5bc9d07b6738eb9d6b8e22d99b3
#
_cell.length_a   1.000
_cell.length_b   1.000
_cell.length_c   1.000
_cell.angle_alpha   90.00
_cell.angle_beta   90.00
_cell.angle_gamma   90.00
#
_symmetry.space_group_name_H-M   'P 1'
#
loop_
_entity.id
_entity.type
_entity.pdbx_description
1 polymer ?
#
loop_
_entity_poly.entity_id
_entity_poly.type
_entity_poly.pdbx_seq_one_letter_code
_entity_poly.pdbx_strand_id
1 'polypeptide(L)'
;MRRLFVWLACASVATALAACDTVQEYTVRDAAVVAPGAPAGPDPVQEPTDVKYYPSDEPVRMGLEHYNRGNYGISQRYFKDAVEKAPKDVTAWVGLAASYDKLRRFDLADQAYAQAIRLGGETVQILNDQGYSLMLRGNLNGARRKFEKAYSLDPGNPVIANNLELLNGSRRFIERPPNNQP
;
A
#
# COMPACT_ATOMS: atom_id res chain seq x y z
N MET A 1 5.49 -5.59 -73.82
CA MET A 1 5.85 -6.87 -74.44
C MET A 1 7.17 -7.33 -73.85
N ARG A 2 7.25 -8.60 -73.51
CA ARG A 2 8.38 -9.37 -72.95
C ARG A 2 8.81 -9.06 -71.53
N ARG A 3 8.30 -9.91 -70.64
CA ARG A 3 8.69 -10.17 -69.26
C ARG A 3 9.97 -10.95 -69.24
N LEU A 4 10.94 -10.55 -68.41
CA LEU A 4 12.09 -11.37 -68.05
C LEU A 4 12.00 -11.67 -66.57
N PHE A 5 11.74 -12.95 -66.26
CA PHE A 5 11.87 -13.53 -64.93
C PHE A 5 13.36 -13.74 -64.63
N VAL A 6 13.84 -13.19 -63.58
CA VAL A 6 15.12 -13.58 -62.99
C VAL A 6 14.89 -14.28 -61.70
N TRP A 7 15.12 -15.58 -61.73
CA TRP A 7 15.19 -16.43 -60.56
C TRP A 7 16.57 -16.20 -59.91
N LEU A 8 16.62 -15.76 -58.70
CA LEU A 8 17.83 -15.82 -57.88
C LEU A 8 17.55 -16.78 -56.73
N ALA A 9 18.18 -17.90 -56.82
CA ALA A 9 18.26 -18.90 -55.76
C ALA A 9 19.17 -18.36 -54.66
N CYS A 10 18.65 -18.16 -53.47
CA CYS A 10 19.45 -17.94 -52.26
C CYS A 10 19.49 -19.25 -51.47
N ALA A 11 20.73 -19.71 -51.39
CA ALA A 11 21.10 -20.91 -50.64
C ALA A 11 20.83 -20.74 -49.15
N SER A 12 20.18 -21.77 -48.59
CA SER A 12 19.95 -21.99 -47.20
C SER A 12 21.26 -22.30 -46.46
N VAL A 13 21.69 -21.40 -45.60
CA VAL A 13 22.67 -21.74 -44.56
C VAL A 13 21.90 -22.04 -43.29
N ALA A 14 21.72 -23.31 -42.99
CA ALA A 14 21.27 -23.77 -41.73
C ALA A 14 22.41 -23.76 -40.71
N THR A 15 22.52 -22.73 -39.90
CA THR A 15 23.37 -22.77 -38.72
C THR A 15 22.53 -23.30 -37.57
N ALA A 16 22.79 -24.52 -37.15
CA ALA A 16 22.30 -25.13 -35.96
C ALA A 16 22.88 -24.39 -34.73
N LEU A 17 22.08 -23.58 -34.10
CA LEU A 17 22.36 -23.09 -32.74
C LEU A 17 21.78 -24.13 -31.75
N ALA A 18 22.68 -25.03 -31.32
CA ALA A 18 22.44 -25.82 -30.12
C ALA A 18 22.51 -24.89 -28.92
N ALA A 19 21.37 -24.33 -28.52
CA ALA A 19 21.24 -23.70 -27.22
C ALA A 19 21.15 -24.83 -26.18
N CYS A 20 22.20 -24.97 -25.39
CA CYS A 20 22.19 -25.79 -24.18
C CYS A 20 21.20 -25.16 -23.20
N ASP A 21 20.03 -25.76 -23.09
CA ASP A 21 19.16 -25.62 -21.93
C ASP A 21 19.81 -26.35 -20.74
N THR A 22 20.73 -25.69 -20.06
CA THR A 22 21.07 -26.05 -18.70
C THR A 22 20.14 -25.27 -17.78
N VAL A 23 18.92 -25.79 -17.61
CA VAL A 23 18.12 -25.46 -16.43
C VAL A 23 18.87 -26.02 -15.23
N GLN A 24 19.67 -25.16 -14.61
CA GLN A 24 20.33 -25.50 -13.37
C GLN A 24 19.25 -25.46 -12.29
N GLU A 25 18.73 -26.66 -11.95
CA GLU A 25 17.93 -26.83 -10.76
C GLU A 25 18.75 -26.31 -9.56
N TYR A 26 18.40 -25.14 -9.06
CA TYR A 26 18.83 -24.69 -7.77
C TYR A 26 18.13 -25.55 -6.71
N THR A 27 18.71 -26.69 -6.42
CA THR A 27 18.44 -27.38 -5.16
C THR A 27 19.08 -26.52 -4.07
N VAL A 28 18.25 -25.71 -3.40
CA VAL A 28 18.62 -25.09 -2.14
C VAL A 28 18.85 -26.23 -1.14
N ARG A 29 20.09 -26.72 -1.08
CA ARG A 29 20.54 -27.47 0.07
C ARG A 29 20.89 -26.45 1.13
N ASP A 30 19.97 -26.25 2.06
CA ASP A 30 20.25 -25.62 3.35
C ASP A 30 21.27 -26.47 4.10
N ALA A 31 22.53 -26.20 3.81
CA ALA A 31 23.61 -26.54 4.70
C ALA A 31 24.22 -25.18 5.13
N ALA A 32 23.61 -24.58 6.15
CA ALA A 32 24.27 -23.54 6.90
C ALA A 32 25.53 -24.14 7.50
N VAL A 33 26.66 -23.93 6.82
CA VAL A 33 27.97 -24.14 7.41
C VAL A 33 28.16 -23.04 8.44
N VAL A 34 27.70 -23.31 9.66
CA VAL A 34 28.00 -22.44 10.81
C VAL A 34 29.49 -22.56 11.08
N ALA A 35 30.22 -21.49 10.78
CA ALA A 35 31.63 -21.40 11.16
C ALA A 35 31.71 -21.46 12.69
N PRO A 36 32.62 -22.31 13.27
CA PRO A 36 32.75 -22.39 14.72
C PRO A 36 33.30 -21.06 15.24
N GLY A 37 32.49 -20.36 16.06
CA GLY A 37 32.88 -19.11 16.72
C GLY A 37 32.10 -17.85 16.25
N ALA A 38 31.12 -17.95 15.36
CA ALA A 38 30.21 -16.84 15.12
C ALA A 38 29.31 -16.64 16.36
N PRO A 39 29.12 -15.39 16.82
CA PRO A 39 28.14 -15.12 17.88
C PRO A 39 26.75 -15.59 17.38
N ALA A 40 26.04 -16.30 18.26
CA ALA A 40 24.65 -16.70 17.96
C ALA A 40 23.86 -15.47 17.49
N GLY A 41 23.32 -15.52 16.28
CA GLY A 41 22.39 -14.50 15.84
C GLY A 41 21.21 -14.41 16.80
N PRO A 42 20.44 -13.33 16.78
CA PRO A 42 19.24 -13.22 17.61
C PRO A 42 18.39 -14.47 17.37
N ASP A 43 17.92 -15.07 18.47
CA ASP A 43 17.05 -16.23 18.42
C ASP A 43 15.92 -15.98 17.39
N PRO A 44 15.59 -16.98 16.57
CA PRO A 44 14.45 -16.83 15.66
C PRO A 44 13.25 -16.44 16.49
N VAL A 45 12.66 -15.28 16.14
CA VAL A 45 11.42 -14.83 16.75
C VAL A 45 10.41 -15.96 16.58
N GLN A 46 10.13 -16.67 17.68
CA GLN A 46 9.09 -17.70 17.68
C GLN A 46 7.77 -16.98 17.43
N GLU A 47 7.23 -17.16 16.24
CA GLU A 47 5.86 -16.71 15.99
C GLU A 47 4.95 -17.42 17.01
N PRO A 48 4.00 -16.67 17.63
CA PRO A 48 3.09 -17.27 18.58
C PRO A 48 2.31 -18.39 17.89
N THR A 49 2.48 -19.62 18.34
CA THR A 49 1.84 -20.82 17.76
C THR A 49 0.32 -20.83 17.92
N ASP A 50 -0.25 -19.84 18.61
CA ASP A 50 -1.68 -19.73 18.92
C ASP A 50 -2.43 -18.70 18.03
N VAL A 51 -1.77 -18.10 17.04
CA VAL A 51 -2.47 -17.22 16.10
C VAL A 51 -3.34 -18.06 15.19
N LYS A 52 -4.62 -18.16 15.53
CA LYS A 52 -5.64 -18.74 14.66
C LYS A 52 -5.77 -17.85 13.43
N TYR A 53 -5.07 -18.20 12.37
CA TYR A 53 -5.25 -17.58 11.07
C TYR A 53 -6.62 -17.96 10.51
N TYR A 54 -7.52 -16.98 10.47
CA TYR A 54 -8.75 -17.14 9.70
C TYR A 54 -8.44 -16.84 8.23
N PRO A 55 -9.01 -17.59 7.27
CA PRO A 55 -8.82 -17.32 5.84
C PRO A 55 -9.23 -15.90 5.42
N SER A 56 -10.06 -15.23 6.22
CA SER A 56 -10.45 -13.82 6.07
C SER A 56 -9.34 -12.83 6.40
N ASP A 57 -8.36 -13.23 7.24
CA ASP A 57 -7.32 -12.32 7.74
C ASP A 57 -6.18 -12.15 6.74
N GLU A 58 -5.96 -13.15 5.88
CA GLU A 58 -4.88 -13.10 4.91
C GLU A 58 -5.02 -11.94 3.90
N PRO A 59 -6.18 -11.68 3.29
CA PRO A 59 -6.33 -10.51 2.42
C PRO A 59 -6.06 -9.18 3.13
N VAL A 60 -6.45 -9.02 4.41
CA VAL A 60 -6.15 -7.82 5.20
C VAL A 60 -4.65 -7.68 5.40
N ARG A 61 -3.97 -8.75 5.81
CA ARG A 61 -2.52 -8.76 6.00
C ARG A 61 -1.77 -8.40 4.72
N MET A 62 -2.12 -9.03 3.59
CA MET A 62 -1.53 -8.74 2.29
C MET A 62 -1.84 -7.31 1.83
N GLY A 63 -3.05 -6.83 2.09
CA GLY A 63 -3.45 -5.46 1.83
C GLY A 63 -2.54 -4.46 2.55
N LEU A 64 -2.33 -4.66 3.85
CA LEU A 64 -1.44 -3.83 4.68
C LEU A 64 0.02 -3.90 4.21
N GLU A 65 0.52 -5.08 3.89
CA GLU A 65 1.89 -5.27 3.41
C GLU A 65 2.13 -4.49 2.11
N HIS A 66 1.24 -4.62 1.14
CA HIS A 66 1.34 -3.87 -0.11
C HIS A 66 1.14 -2.36 0.07
N TYR A 67 0.27 -1.96 1.01
CA TYR A 67 0.10 -0.55 1.36
C TYR A 67 1.41 0.06 1.88
N ASN A 68 2.07 -0.63 2.81
CA ASN A 68 3.34 -0.18 3.40
C ASN A 68 4.48 -0.13 2.39
N ARG A 69 4.42 -0.96 1.34
CA ARG A 69 5.38 -0.93 0.22
C ARG A 69 5.04 0.13 -0.85
N GLY A 70 3.97 0.90 -0.68
CA GLY A 70 3.51 1.88 -1.68
C GLY A 70 2.78 1.28 -2.88
N ASN A 71 2.51 -0.02 -2.88
CA ASN A 71 1.80 -0.73 -3.96
C ASN A 71 0.28 -0.58 -3.81
N TYR A 72 -0.22 0.64 -3.80
CA TYR A 72 -1.60 0.96 -3.45
C TYR A 72 -2.66 0.30 -4.37
N GLY A 73 -2.33 0.08 -5.64
CA GLY A 73 -3.22 -0.63 -6.56
C GLY A 73 -3.39 -2.11 -6.21
N ILE A 74 -2.32 -2.76 -5.73
CA ILE A 74 -2.38 -4.15 -5.26
C ILE A 74 -3.06 -4.20 -3.89
N SER A 75 -2.68 -3.30 -2.98
CA SER A 75 -3.31 -3.15 -1.66
C SER A 75 -4.83 -3.02 -1.77
N GLN A 76 -5.31 -2.15 -2.67
CA GLN A 76 -6.74 -1.96 -2.93
C GLN A 76 -7.44 -3.26 -3.35
N ARG A 77 -6.80 -4.12 -4.16
CA ARG A 77 -7.38 -5.41 -4.58
C ARG A 77 -7.53 -6.36 -3.40
N TYR A 78 -6.50 -6.45 -2.56
CA TYR A 78 -6.55 -7.31 -1.36
C TYR A 78 -7.59 -6.82 -0.36
N PHE A 79 -7.66 -5.52 -0.08
CA PHE A 79 -8.71 -5.01 0.81
C PHE A 79 -10.12 -5.16 0.22
N LYS A 80 -10.26 -5.09 -1.11
CA LYS A 80 -11.53 -5.37 -1.77
C LYS A 80 -11.94 -6.84 -1.58
N ASP A 81 -11.01 -7.78 -1.77
CA ASP A 81 -11.24 -9.20 -1.48
C ASP A 81 -11.58 -9.42 0.00
N ALA A 82 -10.89 -8.70 0.91
CA ALA A 82 -11.17 -8.77 2.35
C ALA A 82 -12.60 -8.35 2.68
N VAL A 83 -13.09 -7.22 2.17
CA VAL A 83 -14.46 -6.76 2.44
C VAL A 83 -15.54 -7.62 1.77
N GLU A 84 -15.20 -8.30 0.66
CA GLU A 84 -16.08 -9.28 0.02
C GLU A 84 -16.21 -10.55 0.88
N LYS A 85 -15.12 -11.03 1.48
CA LYS A 85 -15.10 -12.21 2.37
C LYS A 85 -15.64 -11.92 3.76
N ALA A 86 -15.32 -10.76 4.31
CA ALA A 86 -15.71 -10.31 5.63
C ALA A 86 -16.32 -8.90 5.61
N PRO A 87 -17.59 -8.74 5.18
CA PRO A 87 -18.22 -7.42 5.00
C PRO A 87 -18.36 -6.58 6.27
N LYS A 88 -18.21 -7.21 7.44
CA LYS A 88 -18.28 -6.54 8.75
C LYS A 88 -16.92 -6.16 9.33
N ASP A 89 -15.83 -6.47 8.64
CA ASP A 89 -14.49 -6.12 9.10
C ASP A 89 -14.21 -4.64 8.85
N VAL A 90 -14.20 -3.87 9.94
CA VAL A 90 -13.91 -2.43 9.92
C VAL A 90 -12.50 -2.15 9.40
N THR A 91 -11.52 -2.99 9.77
CA THR A 91 -10.12 -2.82 9.37
C THR A 91 -9.97 -2.94 7.85
N ALA A 92 -10.66 -3.90 7.24
CA ALA A 92 -10.66 -4.07 5.79
C ALA A 92 -11.26 -2.85 5.07
N TRP A 93 -12.37 -2.29 5.57
CA TRP A 93 -12.97 -1.09 5.01
C TRP A 93 -12.08 0.15 5.14
N VAL A 94 -11.42 0.33 6.29
CA VAL A 94 -10.46 1.43 6.50
C VAL A 94 -9.26 1.29 5.57
N GLY A 95 -8.69 0.09 5.45
CA GLY A 95 -7.59 -0.19 4.54
C GLY A 95 -7.94 0.04 3.07
N LEU A 96 -9.17 -0.33 2.67
CA LEU A 96 -9.69 -0.06 1.32
C LEU A 96 -9.80 1.43 1.06
N ALA A 97 -10.36 2.20 2.02
CA ALA A 97 -10.48 3.64 1.94
C ALA A 97 -9.11 4.32 1.81
N ALA A 98 -8.16 3.97 2.68
CA ALA A 98 -6.81 4.50 2.64
C ALA A 98 -6.10 4.20 1.30
N SER A 99 -6.31 3.00 0.74
CA SER A 99 -5.77 2.63 -0.57
C SER A 99 -6.37 3.49 -1.69
N TYR A 100 -7.68 3.75 -1.66
CA TYR A 100 -8.34 4.65 -2.61
C TYR A 100 -7.83 6.10 -2.49
N ASP A 101 -7.58 6.60 -1.28
CA ASP A 101 -7.01 7.92 -1.06
C ASP A 101 -5.63 8.07 -1.72
N LYS A 102 -4.75 7.07 -1.54
CA LYS A 102 -3.44 7.07 -2.20
C LYS A 102 -3.53 7.00 -3.72
N LEU A 103 -4.57 6.37 -4.26
CA LEU A 103 -4.89 6.32 -5.69
C LEU A 103 -5.66 7.56 -6.16
N ARG A 104 -5.93 8.53 -5.29
CA ARG A 104 -6.73 9.75 -5.53
C ARG A 104 -8.17 9.47 -6.00
N ARG A 105 -8.69 8.29 -5.63
CA ARG A 105 -10.09 7.88 -5.89
C ARG A 105 -10.96 8.26 -4.69
N PHE A 106 -11.06 9.55 -4.45
CA PHE A 106 -11.63 10.08 -3.21
C PHE A 106 -13.11 9.73 -2.99
N ASP A 107 -13.90 9.67 -4.04
CA ASP A 107 -15.32 9.30 -3.94
C ASP A 107 -15.48 7.84 -3.43
N LEU A 108 -14.60 6.94 -3.87
CA LEU A 108 -14.59 5.56 -3.41
C LEU A 108 -14.05 5.45 -1.97
N ALA A 109 -13.07 6.29 -1.63
CA ALA A 109 -12.57 6.38 -0.26
C ALA A 109 -13.68 6.82 0.70
N ASP A 110 -14.46 7.85 0.34
CA ASP A 110 -15.59 8.34 1.15
C ASP A 110 -16.64 7.25 1.37
N GLN A 111 -16.97 6.47 0.34
CA GLN A 111 -17.90 5.34 0.47
C GLN A 111 -17.36 4.27 1.42
N ALA A 112 -16.08 3.92 1.31
CA ALA A 112 -15.46 2.93 2.18
C ALA A 112 -15.37 3.41 3.64
N TYR A 113 -14.99 4.68 3.88
CA TYR A 113 -15.05 5.27 5.22
C TYR A 113 -16.46 5.30 5.80
N ALA A 114 -17.47 5.62 4.98
CA ALA A 114 -18.86 5.59 5.43
C ALA A 114 -19.29 4.18 5.87
N GLN A 115 -18.82 3.14 5.18
CA GLN A 115 -19.05 1.75 5.61
C GLN A 115 -18.34 1.44 6.93
N ALA A 116 -17.07 1.82 7.06
CA ALA A 116 -16.30 1.63 8.29
C ALA A 116 -17.01 2.29 9.49
N ILE A 117 -17.50 3.53 9.31
CA ILE A 117 -18.23 4.26 10.35
C ILE A 117 -19.57 3.58 10.70
N ARG A 118 -20.31 3.06 9.73
CA ARG A 118 -21.56 2.34 10.01
C ARG A 118 -21.35 1.09 10.84
N LEU A 119 -20.20 0.43 10.67
CA LEU A 119 -19.86 -0.82 11.37
C LEU A 119 -19.24 -0.60 12.74
N GLY A 120 -18.29 0.33 12.84
CA GLY A 120 -17.47 0.53 14.04
C GLY A 120 -17.63 1.90 14.71
N GLY A 121 -18.47 2.77 14.16
CA GLY A 121 -18.58 4.15 14.63
C GLY A 121 -17.42 5.04 14.22
N GLU A 122 -17.46 6.29 14.66
CA GLU A 122 -16.37 7.24 14.44
C GLU A 122 -15.27 7.02 15.49
N THR A 123 -14.31 6.17 15.16
CA THR A 123 -13.12 5.95 16.01
C THR A 123 -12.06 7.03 15.75
N VAL A 124 -11.13 7.16 16.70
CA VAL A 124 -9.96 8.04 16.59
C VAL A 124 -9.21 7.80 15.27
N GLN A 125 -8.98 6.53 14.92
CA GLN A 125 -8.30 6.15 13.68
C GLN A 125 -9.09 6.60 12.44
N ILE A 126 -10.38 6.28 12.35
CA ILE A 126 -11.20 6.64 11.18
C ILE A 126 -11.26 8.17 11.00
N LEU A 127 -11.42 8.91 12.10
CA LEU A 127 -11.43 10.38 12.06
C LEU A 127 -10.09 10.94 11.59
N ASN A 128 -8.99 10.40 12.08
CA ASN A 128 -7.63 10.76 11.63
C ASN A 128 -7.46 10.49 10.13
N ASP A 129 -7.84 9.31 9.66
CA ASP A 129 -7.67 8.91 8.26
C ASP A 129 -8.56 9.75 7.33
N GLN A 130 -9.80 10.05 7.74
CA GLN A 130 -10.65 11.00 7.01
C GLN A 130 -10.06 12.42 6.99
N GLY A 131 -9.46 12.87 8.09
CA GLY A 131 -8.75 14.14 8.16
C GLY A 131 -7.60 14.19 7.14
N TYR A 132 -6.82 13.13 7.09
CA TYR A 132 -5.72 13.00 6.12
C TYR A 132 -6.25 12.96 4.67
N SER A 133 -7.31 12.21 4.39
CA SER A 133 -7.98 12.18 3.09
C SER A 133 -8.42 13.58 2.63
N LEU A 134 -9.04 14.34 3.53
CA LEU A 134 -9.44 15.72 3.25
C LEU A 134 -8.24 16.65 3.00
N MET A 135 -7.14 16.44 3.72
CA MET A 135 -5.89 17.17 3.50
C MET A 135 -5.30 16.88 2.11
N LEU A 136 -5.30 15.61 1.66
CA LEU A 136 -4.84 15.23 0.32
C LEU A 136 -5.64 15.90 -0.81
N ARG A 137 -6.90 16.25 -0.55
CA ARG A 137 -7.79 16.96 -1.48
C ARG A 137 -7.70 18.48 -1.39
N GLY A 138 -6.89 19.00 -0.46
CA GLY A 138 -6.78 20.42 -0.20
C GLY A 138 -7.90 21.02 0.66
N ASN A 139 -8.83 20.19 1.17
CA ASN A 139 -9.88 20.64 2.07
C ASN A 139 -9.36 20.76 3.51
N LEU A 140 -8.50 21.77 3.74
CA LEU A 140 -7.81 21.95 5.00
C LEU A 140 -8.76 22.25 6.17
N ASN A 141 -9.86 22.95 5.93
CA ASN A 141 -10.87 23.22 6.96
C ASN A 141 -11.63 21.94 7.36
N GLY A 142 -11.95 21.10 6.39
CA GLY A 142 -12.55 19.79 6.66
C GLY A 142 -11.60 18.87 7.43
N ALA A 143 -10.34 18.82 7.03
CA ALA A 143 -9.29 18.05 7.68
C ALA A 143 -9.14 18.47 9.15
N ARG A 144 -9.09 19.79 9.42
CA ARG A 144 -8.99 20.34 10.77
C ARG A 144 -10.13 19.82 11.67
N ARG A 145 -11.38 19.95 11.22
CA ARG A 145 -12.53 19.48 12.01
C ARG A 145 -12.43 18.00 12.36
N LYS A 146 -11.93 17.19 11.45
CA LYS A 146 -11.76 15.75 11.68
C LYS A 146 -10.64 15.46 12.68
N PHE A 147 -9.49 16.11 12.55
CA PHE A 147 -8.38 15.96 13.49
C PHE A 147 -8.71 16.51 14.88
N GLU A 148 -9.40 17.67 14.98
CA GLU A 148 -9.86 18.21 16.26
C GLU A 148 -10.84 17.26 16.97
N LYS A 149 -11.75 16.64 16.20
CA LYS A 149 -12.64 15.63 16.75
C LYS A 149 -11.87 14.38 17.21
N ALA A 150 -10.90 13.91 16.42
CA ALA A 150 -10.04 12.80 16.83
C ALA A 150 -9.23 13.15 18.10
N TYR A 151 -8.70 14.37 18.18
CA TYR A 151 -7.96 14.87 19.34
C TYR A 151 -8.82 14.95 20.59
N SER A 152 -10.10 15.33 20.45
CA SER A 152 -11.03 15.34 21.59
C SER A 152 -11.31 13.96 22.17
N LEU A 153 -11.18 12.90 21.37
CA LEU A 153 -11.33 11.51 21.80
C LEU A 153 -10.05 10.92 22.40
N ASP A 154 -8.90 11.35 21.91
CA ASP A 154 -7.58 10.92 22.38
C ASP A 154 -6.56 12.07 22.30
N PRO A 155 -6.53 12.95 23.31
CA PRO A 155 -5.63 14.10 23.32
C PRO A 155 -4.14 13.73 23.44
N GLY A 156 -3.85 12.50 23.87
CA GLY A 156 -2.48 12.00 24.01
C GLY A 156 -1.88 11.42 22.72
N ASN A 157 -2.64 11.36 21.63
CA ASN A 157 -2.21 10.70 20.42
C ASN A 157 -1.22 11.56 19.60
N PRO A 158 0.04 11.13 19.52
CA PRO A 158 1.07 11.93 18.84
C PRO A 158 0.84 12.09 17.34
N VAL A 159 0.16 11.11 16.69
CA VAL A 159 -0.13 11.18 15.26
C VAL A 159 -1.12 12.31 14.96
N ILE A 160 -2.16 12.45 15.78
CA ILE A 160 -3.17 13.49 15.62
C ILE A 160 -2.56 14.87 15.90
N ALA A 161 -1.77 14.99 16.98
CA ALA A 161 -1.07 16.23 17.31
C ALA A 161 -0.17 16.67 16.14
N ASN A 162 0.61 15.76 15.57
CA ASN A 162 1.47 16.03 14.43
C ASN A 162 0.68 16.45 13.18
N ASN A 163 -0.46 15.79 12.90
CA ASN A 163 -1.31 16.16 11.77
C ASN A 163 -1.93 17.56 11.92
N LEU A 164 -2.32 17.94 13.13
CA LEU A 164 -2.78 19.30 13.43
C LEU A 164 -1.66 20.33 13.27
N GLU A 165 -0.43 20.00 13.68
CA GLU A 165 0.73 20.86 13.51
C GLU A 165 1.06 21.06 12.03
N LEU A 166 1.09 19.99 11.22
CA LEU A 166 1.28 20.05 9.78
C LEU A 166 0.24 20.99 9.12
N LEU A 167 -1.02 20.88 9.54
CA LEU A 167 -2.10 21.72 9.04
C LEU A 167 -1.91 23.18 9.40
N ASN A 168 -1.45 23.47 10.62
CA ASN A 168 -1.13 24.83 11.07
C ASN A 168 0.09 25.40 10.33
N GLY A 169 1.10 24.58 10.08
CA GLY A 169 2.27 24.95 9.28
C GLY A 169 1.89 25.31 7.84
N SER A 170 1.06 24.50 7.21
CA SER A 170 0.57 24.73 5.84
C SER A 170 -0.23 26.03 5.74
N ARG A 171 -1.03 26.37 6.74
CA ARG A 171 -1.80 27.63 6.80
C ARG A 171 -0.89 28.84 6.86
N ARG A 172 0.19 28.81 7.66
CA ARG A 172 1.17 29.89 7.73
C ARG A 172 1.89 30.16 6.40
N PHE A 173 2.08 29.12 5.58
CA PHE A 173 2.65 29.26 4.24
C PHE A 173 1.69 29.96 3.27
N ILE A 174 0.40 29.68 3.36
CA ILE A 174 -0.64 30.27 2.49
C ILE A 174 -0.93 31.74 2.90
N GLU A 175 -0.89 32.05 4.20
CA GLU A 175 -1.17 33.39 4.74
C GLU A 175 0.02 34.35 4.62
N ARG A 176 1.21 33.87 4.31
CA ARG A 176 2.37 34.69 4.05
C ARG A 176 2.48 34.96 2.54
N PRO A 177 2.10 36.14 2.01
CA PRO A 177 2.29 36.47 0.61
C PRO A 177 3.77 36.30 0.26
N PRO A 178 4.10 35.87 -0.99
CA PRO A 178 5.49 35.85 -1.43
C PRO A 178 6.07 37.22 -1.18
N ASN A 179 7.17 37.27 -0.42
CA ASN A 179 7.86 38.48 -0.05
C ASN A 179 8.14 39.25 -1.34
N ASN A 180 7.43 40.38 -1.57
CA ASN A 180 7.82 41.35 -2.55
C ASN A 180 9.13 41.96 -2.02
N GLN A 181 10.25 41.33 -2.36
CA GLN A 181 11.53 41.98 -2.22
C GLN A 181 11.60 43.09 -3.25
N PRO A 182 11.97 44.30 -2.85
CA PRO A 182 12.13 45.42 -3.75
C PRO A 182 13.26 45.20 -4.77
#